data_9501fcba5d0e9afa47c44e76cd01dacb
#
_entry.id   9501fcba5d0e9afa47c44e76cd01dacb
#
_cell.length_a   1.000
_cell.length_b   1.000
_cell.length_c   1.000
_cell.angle_alpha   90.00
_cell.angle_beta   90.00
_cell.angle_gamma   90.00
#
_symmetry.space_group_name_H-M   'P 1'
#
loop_
_entity.id
_entity.type
_entity.pdbx_description
1 polymer ?
#
loop_
_entity_poly.entity_id
_entity_poly.type
_entity_poly.pdbx_seq_one_letter_code
_entity_poly.pdbx_strand_id
1 'polypeptide(L)'
;MKKVSFDSIGDAAKFLKDIQRNWAGYQFANFRRGTLIQEKLPYINFKPKNFPFEIVSSNIGLYTLLDEHTMLVSANTTSTLPLGQITFVEDHENPPSRAYLKIQEALVRFKAAFPNASLPQENDYCFEAGACPGGWTWVLRNLGCRVMAVDRAPLVEKLMNDPMVEF
;
A
#
# COMPACT_ATOMS: atom_id res chain seq x y z
N MET A 1 18.05 14.01 -1.09
CA MET A 1 18.26 13.53 0.29
C MET A 1 19.35 14.37 0.95
N LYS A 2 19.16 14.78 2.21
CA LYS A 2 20.08 15.65 2.94
C LYS A 2 20.41 15.03 4.31
N LYS A 3 21.67 15.09 4.73
CA LYS A 3 22.11 14.73 6.08
C LYS A 3 21.98 15.97 6.97
N VAL A 4 21.37 15.82 8.15
CA VAL A 4 21.05 16.91 9.08
C VAL A 4 21.43 16.49 10.48
N SER A 5 22.17 17.35 11.19
CA SER A 5 22.43 17.19 12.63
C SER A 5 21.41 17.99 13.43
N PHE A 6 21.07 17.50 14.62
CA PHE A 6 20.13 18.12 15.54
C PHE A 6 20.54 17.82 17.00
N ASP A 7 20.22 18.73 17.92
CA ASP A 7 20.59 18.58 19.32
C ASP A 7 19.52 17.86 20.15
N SER A 8 18.26 18.08 19.82
CA SER A 8 17.13 17.53 20.55
C SER A 8 16.03 16.99 19.63
N ILE A 9 15.13 16.16 20.20
CA ILE A 9 13.91 15.70 19.52
C ILE A 9 13.07 16.90 19.04
N GLY A 10 13.03 17.99 19.83
CA GLY A 10 12.33 19.22 19.47
C GLY A 10 12.91 19.88 18.24
N ASP A 11 14.25 19.97 18.16
CA ASP A 11 14.95 20.59 17.03
C ASP A 11 14.76 19.77 15.75
N ALA A 12 14.89 18.44 15.84
CA ALA A 12 14.62 17.56 14.71
C ALA A 12 13.18 17.76 14.18
N ALA A 13 12.18 17.74 15.05
CA ALA A 13 10.78 17.93 14.65
C ALA A 13 10.53 19.33 14.09
N LYS A 14 11.16 20.37 14.65
CA LYS A 14 11.07 21.75 14.14
C LYS A 14 11.66 21.84 12.75
N PHE A 15 12.89 21.33 12.56
CA PHE A 15 13.55 21.31 11.26
C PHE A 15 12.67 20.68 10.16
N LEU A 16 12.05 19.53 10.47
CA LEU A 16 11.17 18.84 9.53
C LEU A 16 9.91 19.69 9.22
N LYS A 17 9.27 20.25 10.22
CA LYS A 17 8.08 21.10 10.07
C LYS A 17 8.34 22.39 9.29
N ASP A 18 9.54 22.96 9.41
CA ASP A 18 9.92 24.17 8.69
C ASP A 18 10.06 23.92 7.17
N ILE A 19 10.28 22.66 6.76
CA ILE A 19 10.36 22.29 5.34
C ILE A 19 8.95 22.00 4.77
N GLN A 20 8.19 21.12 5.44
CA GLN A 20 6.83 20.74 5.04
C GLN A 20 6.06 20.07 6.17
N ARG A 21 4.75 19.90 5.94
CA ARG A 21 3.85 19.33 6.96
C ARG A 21 4.02 17.82 7.14
N ASN A 22 4.02 17.05 6.04
CA ASN A 22 3.83 15.61 6.08
C ASN A 22 5.16 14.87 6.02
N TRP A 23 5.49 14.14 7.09
CA TRP A 23 6.71 13.37 7.21
C TRP A 23 6.44 11.97 7.73
N ALA A 24 6.97 10.96 7.06
CA ALA A 24 6.98 9.58 7.53
C ALA A 24 8.40 9.18 7.97
N GLY A 25 8.52 8.67 9.19
CA GLY A 25 9.77 8.16 9.72
C GLY A 25 9.96 6.69 9.37
N TYR A 26 11.04 6.33 8.69
CA TYR A 26 11.48 4.94 8.52
C TYR A 26 12.69 4.71 9.42
N GLN A 27 12.54 3.87 10.44
CA GLN A 27 13.60 3.60 11.39
C GLN A 27 14.14 2.17 11.24
N PHE A 28 15.45 2.03 11.14
CA PHE A 28 16.17 0.76 11.24
C PHE A 28 17.02 0.69 12.53
N ALA A 29 17.21 1.83 13.20
CA ALA A 29 17.86 1.99 14.50
C ALA A 29 17.22 3.15 15.25
N ASN A 30 17.55 3.34 16.53
CA ASN A 30 17.06 4.45 17.37
C ASN A 30 15.52 4.58 17.40
N PHE A 31 14.80 3.44 17.41
CA PHE A 31 13.34 3.36 17.26
C PHE A 31 12.59 4.28 18.22
N ARG A 32 12.94 4.25 19.52
CA ARG A 32 12.30 5.11 20.53
C ARG A 32 12.43 6.59 20.19
N ARG A 33 13.62 7.01 19.77
CA ARG A 33 13.88 8.43 19.44
C ARG A 33 13.14 8.83 18.17
N GLY A 34 13.10 7.96 17.17
CA GLY A 34 12.30 8.15 15.96
C GLY A 34 10.81 8.29 16.26
N THR A 35 10.26 7.46 17.13
CA THR A 35 8.86 7.55 17.58
C THR A 35 8.58 8.90 18.26
N LEU A 36 9.44 9.34 19.17
CA LEU A 36 9.26 10.62 19.85
C LEU A 36 9.36 11.83 18.91
N ILE A 37 10.16 11.75 17.84
CA ILE A 37 10.17 12.77 16.79
C ILE A 37 8.84 12.73 16.02
N GLN A 38 8.38 11.53 15.60
CA GLN A 38 7.15 11.35 14.84
C GLN A 38 5.91 11.87 15.62
N GLU A 39 5.86 11.66 16.94
CA GLU A 39 4.79 12.17 17.81
C GLU A 39 4.70 13.71 17.86
N LYS A 40 5.82 14.40 17.59
CA LYS A 40 5.86 15.87 17.50
C LYS A 40 5.53 16.41 16.12
N LEU A 41 5.41 15.55 15.12
CA LEU A 41 5.04 15.92 13.75
C LEU A 41 3.52 15.86 13.56
N PRO A 42 2.98 16.59 12.57
CA PRO A 42 1.59 16.46 12.21
C PRO A 42 1.23 15.01 11.87
N TYR A 43 0.05 14.58 12.30
CA TYR A 43 -0.43 13.23 12.05
C TYR A 43 -0.58 12.94 10.56
N ILE A 44 -0.11 11.77 10.16
CA ILE A 44 -0.35 11.17 8.85
C ILE A 44 -1.28 9.97 9.02
N ASN A 45 -2.26 9.85 8.14
CA ASN A 45 -3.20 8.74 8.20
C ASN A 45 -2.59 7.46 7.62
N PHE A 46 -2.25 6.52 8.49
CA PHE A 46 -1.77 5.17 8.17
C PHE A 46 -2.88 4.10 8.28
N LYS A 47 -4.13 4.50 8.49
CA LYS A 47 -5.21 3.53 8.70
C LYS A 47 -5.42 2.66 7.46
N PRO A 48 -5.71 1.36 7.65
CA PRO A 48 -6.10 0.47 6.58
C PRO A 48 -7.28 1.03 5.77
N LYS A 49 -7.26 0.78 4.46
CA LYS A 49 -8.28 1.23 3.50
C LYS A 49 -9.07 0.05 2.97
N ASN A 50 -10.35 0.25 2.72
CA ASN A 50 -11.16 -0.71 1.99
C ASN A 50 -10.81 -0.64 0.50
N PHE A 51 -10.67 -1.81 -0.14
CA PHE A 51 -10.50 -1.89 -1.59
C PHE A 51 -11.87 -1.80 -2.30
N PRO A 52 -11.98 -1.11 -3.44
CA PRO A 52 -10.97 -0.23 -4.06
C PRO A 52 -10.95 1.16 -3.43
N PHE A 53 -9.82 1.86 -3.52
CA PHE A 53 -9.71 3.27 -3.13
C PHE A 53 -8.74 4.03 -4.04
N GLU A 54 -8.89 5.35 -4.09
CA GLU A 54 -7.98 6.22 -4.83
C GLU A 54 -6.85 6.72 -3.95
N ILE A 55 -5.62 6.69 -4.47
CA ILE A 55 -4.46 7.30 -3.82
C ILE A 55 -4.56 8.81 -4.01
N VAL A 56 -4.76 9.53 -2.92
CA VAL A 56 -4.73 10.99 -2.93
C VAL A 56 -3.29 11.47 -3.03
N SER A 57 -3.00 12.29 -4.03
CA SER A 57 -1.68 12.90 -4.18
C SER A 57 -1.40 13.85 -3.02
N SER A 58 -0.35 13.58 -2.26
CA SER A 58 0.16 14.48 -1.22
C SER A 58 1.67 14.38 -1.18
N ASN A 59 2.36 15.52 -0.98
CA ASN A 59 3.79 15.47 -0.72
C ASN A 59 4.05 14.89 0.66
N ILE A 60 4.75 13.76 0.69
CA ILE A 60 5.20 13.12 1.94
C ILE A 60 6.72 13.08 1.91
N GLY A 61 7.34 13.68 2.90
CA GLY A 61 8.76 13.55 3.12
C GLY A 61 9.09 12.28 3.91
N LEU A 62 10.30 11.81 3.75
CA LEU A 62 10.82 10.66 4.47
C LEU A 62 12.03 11.08 5.29
N TYR A 63 12.14 10.59 6.52
CA TYR A 63 13.33 10.72 7.33
C TYR A 63 13.70 9.42 8.03
N THR A 64 14.98 9.27 8.34
CA THR A 64 15.50 8.17 9.15
C THR A 64 16.65 8.65 10.02
N LEU A 65 16.80 8.07 11.21
CA LEU A 65 17.90 8.37 12.11
C LEU A 65 19.13 7.50 11.77
N LEU A 66 20.27 8.12 11.59
CA LEU A 66 21.55 7.43 11.48
C LEU A 66 22.15 7.14 12.86
N ASP A 67 22.01 8.11 13.77
CA ASP A 67 22.43 8.07 15.16
C ASP A 67 21.50 8.94 16.01
N GLU A 68 21.85 9.19 17.27
CA GLU A 68 21.04 9.99 18.20
C GLU A 68 20.89 11.46 17.82
N HIS A 69 21.82 11.98 17.02
CA HIS A 69 21.93 13.41 16.67
C HIS A 69 21.96 13.69 15.17
N THR A 70 21.81 12.65 14.35
CA THR A 70 21.90 12.77 12.90
C THR A 70 20.75 12.05 12.20
N MET A 71 20.13 12.73 11.25
CA MET A 71 19.10 12.14 10.40
C MET A 71 19.38 12.36 8.92
N LEU A 72 18.90 11.45 8.08
CA LEU A 72 18.74 11.65 6.64
C LEU A 72 17.32 12.08 6.37
N VAL A 73 17.15 13.08 5.52
CA VAL A 73 15.83 13.63 5.16
C VAL A 73 15.68 13.76 3.65
N SER A 74 14.48 13.48 3.15
CA SER A 74 14.10 13.73 1.75
C SER A 74 12.70 14.35 1.74
N ALA A 75 12.59 15.61 1.34
CA ALA A 75 11.30 16.31 1.26
C ALA A 75 10.43 15.76 0.12
N ASN A 76 11.05 15.28 -0.95
CA ASN A 76 10.37 14.69 -2.09
C ASN A 76 10.64 13.19 -2.13
N THR A 77 9.58 12.40 -2.26
CA THR A 77 9.64 10.95 -2.44
C THR A 77 8.96 10.56 -3.75
N THR A 78 9.28 9.39 -4.27
CA THR A 78 8.65 8.85 -5.48
C THR A 78 7.24 8.30 -5.23
N SER A 79 6.85 8.18 -3.96
CA SER A 79 5.52 7.70 -3.55
C SER A 79 4.78 8.79 -2.77
N THR A 80 3.51 8.95 -3.05
CA THR A 80 2.59 9.79 -2.29
C THR A 80 2.00 9.06 -1.06
N LEU A 81 2.39 7.81 -0.87
CA LEU A 81 1.99 7.00 0.27
C LEU A 81 3.07 7.02 1.36
N PRO A 82 2.68 7.07 2.63
CA PRO A 82 3.61 6.96 3.73
C PRO A 82 4.45 5.67 3.61
N LEU A 83 5.77 5.80 3.61
CA LEU A 83 6.73 4.69 3.43
C LEU A 83 6.54 3.88 2.12
N GLY A 84 5.77 4.38 1.17
CA GLY A 84 5.41 3.67 -0.05
C GLY A 84 4.46 2.49 0.17
N GLN A 85 3.86 2.35 1.34
CA GLN A 85 3.04 1.19 1.73
C GLN A 85 1.55 1.46 1.55
N ILE A 86 0.83 0.40 1.16
CA ILE A 86 -0.63 0.32 1.21
C ILE A 86 -1.00 -0.72 2.25
N THR A 87 -1.92 -0.34 3.14
CA THR A 87 -2.52 -1.27 4.10
C THR A 87 -4.01 -1.34 3.84
N PHE A 88 -4.51 -2.56 3.60
CA PHE A 88 -5.93 -2.82 3.41
C PHE A 88 -6.58 -3.27 4.72
N VAL A 89 -7.88 -3.05 4.82
CA VAL A 89 -8.73 -3.80 5.76
C VAL A 89 -8.78 -5.23 5.22
N GLU A 90 -8.18 -6.16 5.97
CA GLU A 90 -8.07 -7.55 5.54
C GLU A 90 -9.37 -8.33 5.82
N ASP A 91 -9.80 -9.12 4.82
CA ASP A 91 -10.80 -10.17 4.99
C ASP A 91 -10.05 -11.50 5.23
N HIS A 92 -10.25 -12.08 6.40
CA HIS A 92 -9.58 -13.32 6.80
C HIS A 92 -10.43 -14.57 6.58
N GLU A 93 -11.68 -14.42 6.12
CA GLU A 93 -12.66 -15.51 6.05
C GLU A 93 -13.01 -15.93 4.61
N ASN A 94 -13.19 -14.96 3.72
CA ASN A 94 -13.74 -15.22 2.41
C ASN A 94 -12.72 -15.52 1.31
N PRO A 95 -11.55 -14.84 1.23
CA PRO A 95 -10.60 -15.11 0.15
C PRO A 95 -9.85 -16.42 0.37
N PRO A 96 -9.63 -17.21 -0.70
CA PRO A 96 -8.92 -18.50 -0.61
C PRO A 96 -7.48 -18.42 -0.12
N SER A 97 -6.85 -17.26 -0.26
CA SER A 97 -5.48 -17.02 0.21
C SER A 97 -5.21 -15.53 0.37
N ARG A 98 -4.20 -15.16 1.17
CA ARG A 98 -3.76 -13.76 1.32
C ARG A 98 -3.17 -13.15 0.04
N ALA A 99 -2.98 -13.93 -1.02
CA ALA A 99 -2.53 -13.42 -2.32
C ALA A 99 -3.50 -12.39 -2.93
N TYR A 100 -4.77 -12.36 -2.49
CA TYR A 100 -5.76 -11.37 -2.92
C TYR A 100 -5.30 -9.92 -2.64
N LEU A 101 -4.53 -9.68 -1.58
CA LEU A 101 -3.99 -8.36 -1.26
C LEU A 101 -3.02 -7.83 -2.34
N LYS A 102 -2.30 -8.73 -3.01
CA LYS A 102 -1.34 -8.36 -4.06
C LYS A 102 -2.03 -7.77 -5.28
N ILE A 103 -3.12 -8.39 -5.74
CA ILE A 103 -3.87 -7.84 -6.89
C ILE A 103 -4.60 -6.57 -6.49
N GLN A 104 -5.15 -6.47 -5.30
CA GLN A 104 -5.76 -5.24 -4.80
C GLN A 104 -4.74 -4.09 -4.81
N GLU A 105 -3.53 -4.32 -4.28
CA GLU A 105 -2.46 -3.32 -4.32
C GLU A 105 -2.05 -2.97 -5.76
N ALA A 106 -1.90 -3.96 -6.63
CA ALA A 106 -1.55 -3.74 -8.03
C ALA A 106 -2.60 -2.86 -8.74
N LEU A 107 -3.88 -3.14 -8.55
CA LEU A 107 -4.97 -2.37 -9.15
C LEU A 107 -5.04 -0.92 -8.62
N VAL A 108 -4.86 -0.72 -7.31
CA VAL A 108 -4.82 0.63 -6.73
C VAL A 108 -3.62 1.42 -7.25
N ARG A 109 -2.45 0.81 -7.35
CA ARG A 109 -1.24 1.45 -7.91
C ARG A 109 -1.38 1.72 -9.40
N PHE A 110 -1.96 0.78 -10.15
CA PHE A 110 -2.25 0.95 -11.57
C PHE A 110 -3.17 2.16 -11.82
N LYS A 111 -4.27 2.25 -11.06
CA LYS A 111 -5.20 3.39 -11.17
C LYS A 111 -4.52 4.73 -10.83
N ALA A 112 -3.64 4.74 -9.85
CA ALA A 112 -2.86 5.92 -9.48
C ALA A 112 -1.85 6.34 -10.57
N ALA A 113 -1.21 5.36 -11.23
CA ALA A 113 -0.27 5.61 -12.32
C ALA A 113 -0.98 6.00 -13.63
N PHE A 114 -2.18 5.47 -13.85
CA PHE A 114 -2.98 5.67 -15.07
C PHE A 114 -4.40 6.14 -14.70
N PRO A 115 -4.60 7.41 -14.31
CA PRO A 115 -5.89 7.89 -13.80
C PRO A 115 -7.07 7.72 -14.77
N ASN A 116 -6.79 7.73 -16.07
CA ASN A 116 -7.79 7.58 -17.13
C ASN A 116 -8.11 6.11 -17.47
N ALA A 117 -7.31 5.15 -16.95
CA ALA A 117 -7.57 3.74 -17.20
C ALA A 117 -8.72 3.24 -16.30
N SER A 118 -9.55 2.35 -16.84
CA SER A 118 -10.54 1.64 -16.05
C SER A 118 -9.89 0.50 -15.27
N LEU A 119 -10.35 0.27 -14.05
CA LEU A 119 -10.11 -1.00 -13.36
C LEU A 119 -11.02 -2.07 -13.95
N PRO A 120 -10.69 -3.37 -13.77
CA PRO A 120 -11.63 -4.45 -14.07
C PRO A 120 -12.98 -4.19 -13.41
N GLN A 121 -14.05 -4.37 -14.17
CA GLN A 121 -15.41 -4.03 -13.77
C GLN A 121 -16.40 -5.10 -14.21
N GLU A 122 -17.66 -4.91 -13.87
CA GLU A 122 -18.73 -5.85 -14.19
C GLU A 122 -18.75 -6.19 -15.70
N ASN A 123 -18.84 -7.49 -15.99
CA ASN A 123 -18.83 -8.09 -17.32
C ASN A 123 -17.50 -8.04 -18.10
N ASP A 124 -16.44 -7.47 -17.56
CA ASP A 124 -15.12 -7.62 -18.17
C ASP A 124 -14.66 -9.08 -18.14
N TYR A 125 -13.93 -9.49 -19.18
CA TYR A 125 -13.33 -10.83 -19.28
C TYR A 125 -11.86 -10.76 -18.90
N CYS A 126 -11.49 -11.45 -17.82
CA CYS A 126 -10.14 -11.46 -17.27
C CYS A 126 -9.50 -12.84 -17.44
N PHE A 127 -8.20 -12.86 -17.76
CA PHE A 127 -7.39 -14.07 -17.80
C PHE A 127 -6.41 -14.08 -16.63
N GLU A 128 -6.36 -15.21 -15.91
CA GLU A 128 -5.44 -15.41 -14.79
C GLU A 128 -4.62 -16.70 -15.00
N ALA A 129 -3.29 -16.56 -15.03
CA ALA A 129 -2.36 -17.67 -15.08
C ALA A 129 -1.71 -17.88 -13.69
N GLY A 130 -1.69 -19.14 -13.23
CA GLY A 130 -1.20 -19.46 -11.87
C GLY A 130 -2.25 -19.14 -10.80
N ALA A 131 -3.50 -19.51 -11.07
CA ALA A 131 -4.65 -19.04 -10.32
C ALA A 131 -4.87 -19.72 -8.95
N CYS A 132 -4.37 -20.98 -8.77
CA CYS A 132 -4.61 -21.72 -7.52
C CYS A 132 -4.05 -20.99 -6.27
N PRO A 133 -4.79 -20.98 -5.17
CA PRO A 133 -6.14 -21.51 -4.90
C PRO A 133 -7.31 -20.57 -5.29
N GLY A 134 -7.05 -19.42 -5.97
CA GLY A 134 -8.07 -18.50 -6.46
C GLY A 134 -8.15 -17.16 -5.76
N GLY A 135 -7.05 -16.73 -5.12
CA GLY A 135 -7.06 -15.45 -4.41
C GLY A 135 -7.28 -14.24 -5.31
N TRP A 136 -6.71 -14.23 -6.51
CA TRP A 136 -6.93 -13.18 -7.49
C TRP A 136 -8.28 -13.34 -8.19
N THR A 137 -8.64 -14.59 -8.59
CA THR A 137 -9.96 -14.91 -9.12
C THR A 137 -11.06 -14.38 -8.21
N TRP A 138 -10.93 -14.56 -6.89
CA TRP A 138 -11.88 -14.05 -5.91
C TRP A 138 -12.04 -12.53 -5.99
N VAL A 139 -10.95 -11.76 -6.11
CA VAL A 139 -11.03 -10.29 -6.24
C VAL A 139 -11.71 -9.89 -7.54
N LEU A 140 -11.33 -10.51 -8.67
CA LEU A 140 -11.91 -10.22 -9.98
C LEU A 140 -13.40 -10.54 -10.02
N ARG A 141 -13.81 -11.65 -9.38
CA ARG A 141 -15.24 -12.01 -9.23
C ARG A 141 -16.01 -11.00 -8.38
N ASN A 142 -15.40 -10.49 -7.32
CA ASN A 142 -16.02 -9.44 -6.50
C ASN A 142 -16.14 -8.09 -7.25
N LEU A 143 -15.34 -7.87 -8.28
CA LEU A 143 -15.48 -6.74 -9.19
C LEU A 143 -16.51 -7.00 -10.31
N GLY A 144 -17.11 -8.20 -10.36
CA GLY A 144 -18.11 -8.58 -11.36
C GLY A 144 -17.54 -9.13 -12.67
N CYS A 145 -16.24 -9.38 -12.76
CA CYS A 145 -15.59 -9.87 -13.98
C CYS A 145 -15.94 -11.36 -14.25
N ARG A 146 -15.91 -11.76 -15.52
CA ARG A 146 -15.74 -13.17 -15.93
C ARG A 146 -14.26 -13.52 -15.88
N VAL A 147 -13.91 -14.68 -15.38
CA VAL A 147 -12.50 -15.07 -15.22
C VAL A 147 -12.23 -16.40 -15.89
N MET A 148 -11.29 -16.40 -16.84
CA MET A 148 -10.64 -17.63 -17.31
C MET A 148 -9.39 -17.83 -16.44
N ALA A 149 -9.41 -18.84 -15.59
CA ALA A 149 -8.35 -19.17 -14.66
C ALA A 149 -7.61 -20.43 -15.11
N VAL A 150 -6.28 -20.40 -15.11
CA VAL A 150 -5.44 -21.55 -15.53
C VAL A 150 -4.40 -21.83 -14.45
N ASP A 151 -4.36 -23.08 -13.99
CA ASP A 151 -3.33 -23.58 -13.07
C ASP A 151 -3.19 -25.11 -13.23
N ARG A 152 -2.15 -25.70 -12.63
CA ARG A 152 -1.97 -27.17 -12.52
C ARG A 152 -2.87 -27.78 -11.46
N ALA A 153 -3.23 -27.02 -10.44
CA ALA A 153 -4.09 -27.43 -9.35
C ALA A 153 -5.41 -26.63 -9.38
N PRO A 154 -6.54 -27.25 -8.99
CA PRO A 154 -7.83 -26.60 -9.04
C PRO A 154 -7.92 -25.42 -8.07
N LEU A 155 -8.83 -24.52 -8.34
CA LEU A 155 -9.26 -23.50 -7.41
C LEU A 155 -10.03 -24.11 -6.23
N VAL A 156 -10.31 -23.31 -5.21
CA VAL A 156 -11.24 -23.74 -4.15
C VAL A 156 -12.62 -24.04 -4.75
N GLU A 157 -13.34 -24.99 -4.16
CA GLU A 157 -14.63 -25.51 -4.64
C GLU A 157 -15.63 -24.39 -4.96
N LYS A 158 -15.72 -23.38 -4.09
CA LYS A 158 -16.63 -22.25 -4.30
C LYS A 158 -16.40 -21.52 -5.62
N LEU A 159 -15.14 -21.37 -6.05
CA LEU A 159 -14.78 -20.71 -7.31
C LEU A 159 -14.94 -21.65 -8.50
N MET A 160 -14.63 -22.94 -8.32
CA MET A 160 -14.88 -23.96 -9.36
C MET A 160 -16.36 -24.10 -9.72
N ASN A 161 -17.27 -23.82 -8.78
CA ASN A 161 -18.71 -23.86 -8.98
C ASN A 161 -19.30 -22.49 -9.39
N ASP A 162 -18.52 -21.44 -9.51
CA ASP A 162 -18.99 -20.12 -9.97
C ASP A 162 -19.18 -20.14 -11.49
N PRO A 163 -20.39 -19.90 -12.04
CA PRO A 163 -20.67 -19.96 -13.48
C PRO A 163 -19.93 -18.88 -14.29
N MET A 164 -19.32 -17.90 -13.63
CA MET A 164 -18.53 -16.84 -14.25
C MET A 164 -17.02 -17.12 -14.16
N VAL A 165 -16.62 -18.30 -13.71
CA VAL A 165 -15.24 -18.78 -13.69
C VAL A 165 -15.12 -19.97 -14.66
N GLU A 166 -14.22 -19.86 -15.60
CA GLU A 166 -13.81 -20.92 -16.51
C GLU A 166 -12.40 -21.39 -16.10
N PHE A 167 -12.22 -22.72 -15.86
CA PHE A 167 -10.96 -23.28 -15.37
C PHE A 167 -10.45 -24.38 -16.30
#